data_21e0eded4cfbc358c064ef6c71ad7dbe
#
_entry.id   21e0eded4cfbc358c064ef6c71ad7dbe
#
_cell.length_a   1.000
_cell.length_b   1.000
_cell.length_c   1.000
_cell.angle_alpha   90.00
_cell.angle_beta   90.00
_cell.angle_gamma   90.00
#
_symmetry.space_group_name_H-M   'P 1'
#
loop_
_entity.id
_entity.type
_entity.pdbx_description
1 polymer ?
#
loop_
_entity_poly.entity_id
_entity_poly.type
_entity_poly.pdbx_seq_one_letter_code
_entity_poly.pdbx_strand_id
1 'polypeptide(L)'
;MHEVNTEAARLDRGRWLPARARRRRIPGSELASPAPAQRMVAVSRLIIACVCLTVAAIVLATGIGYRWAWESDEHLTLEQHAALRNAISVLQPSLLKSGDVDPRLIRTAEQIAGVKNIKFTNNPDTTAREMQPVVTGDGRIAGFFVWDSSRHMTRAMNGLASVAAVIAFALTGFAAMSLFHLKRAQRELAVREAEAARAVDEDKLTGLPNHGKTLELLDLALAEQPDDTCTTFALIEIDGMDDVAAQHGVLGSDELIAGVARLLKEALPAHATCGRIATDEFAVILTASPHIDAEAVIRTALESIARPHWLDSVVRISAHAGFAQAPRHAKTRGELTRRADLALRAAARKGPGAIVMFNVSIDTVSTDQKFIHRELPRALSANELDLYYQPIVASHGGRMVGVEALLRWNHATRGTIAPATFIPVAEQMGLMDTIGAFVLRRALHEAKRWPDDLYVAVNLSPLQVRDRTIVDLVRSALAESAVAPSRLVLEITEGVLIDNPDEMVKRIKDLHDLGVRVALDDFGSGYSNLGYLQRFPLDKLKIDKSFVAALGHSSNGGVIIQAIVALGRALGLTVLVEGVETEHQRVLLRLAGCDEMQGFLFAKPAPAKAIDRLLVQAKKGGKPLAASDEALTA
;
A
#
# COMPACT_ATOMS: atom_id res chain seq x y z
N MET A 1 63.21 33.86 0.95
CA MET A 1 62.36 34.74 1.82
C MET A 1 60.96 34.17 1.82
N HIS A 2 60.58 33.76 3.01
CA HIS A 2 59.26 33.41 3.50
C HIS A 2 58.57 32.11 2.98
N GLU A 3 58.78 31.12 3.79
CA GLU A 3 57.90 30.00 4.05
C GLU A 3 56.51 30.45 4.47
N VAL A 4 55.46 29.77 4.00
CA VAL A 4 54.20 29.57 4.75
C VAL A 4 53.73 28.13 4.52
N ASN A 5 53.71 27.44 5.62
CA ASN A 5 53.18 26.13 5.97
C ASN A 5 51.74 25.90 5.44
N THR A 6 51.48 24.76 4.86
CA THR A 6 50.16 24.12 4.86
C THR A 6 50.27 22.63 5.13
N GLU A 7 49.96 22.24 6.34
CA GLU A 7 49.63 20.90 6.77
C GLU A 7 48.42 20.38 6.01
N ALA A 8 48.61 19.39 5.17
CA ALA A 8 47.55 18.62 4.56
C ALA A 8 47.28 17.37 5.43
N ALA A 9 46.15 17.36 6.08
CA ALA A 9 45.63 16.28 6.87
C ALA A 9 45.48 14.99 6.04
N ARG A 10 46.17 13.94 6.45
CA ARG A 10 45.95 12.56 6.03
C ARG A 10 44.61 12.08 6.58
N LEU A 11 43.61 11.89 5.74
CA LEU A 11 42.41 11.17 6.09
C LEU A 11 42.64 9.66 6.00
N ASP A 12 42.68 9.10 7.18
CA ASP A 12 42.80 7.68 7.51
C ASP A 12 41.60 6.89 6.96
N ARG A 13 41.85 5.80 6.24
CA ARG A 13 40.84 4.86 5.76
C ARG A 13 40.37 3.97 6.90
N GLY A 14 39.42 4.43 7.69
CA GLY A 14 38.77 3.69 8.76
C GLY A 14 37.78 2.65 8.21
N ARG A 15 38.08 1.39 8.45
CA ARG A 15 37.25 0.20 8.29
C ARG A 15 35.91 0.37 9.03
N TRP A 16 34.80 0.30 8.33
CA TRP A 16 33.48 0.11 8.94
C TRP A 16 33.31 -1.36 9.32
N LEU A 17 33.47 -1.67 10.61
CA LEU A 17 32.98 -2.89 11.24
C LEU A 17 31.55 -2.61 11.79
N PRO A 18 30.58 -3.52 11.63
CA PRO A 18 29.27 -3.33 12.22
C PRO A 18 29.36 -3.50 13.74
N ALA A 19 29.02 -2.45 14.47
CA ALA A 19 28.89 -2.46 15.91
C ALA A 19 27.77 -3.43 16.32
N ARG A 20 28.14 -4.57 16.91
CA ARG A 20 27.24 -5.40 17.69
C ARG A 20 26.69 -4.55 18.84
N ALA A 21 25.42 -4.18 18.77
CA ALA A 21 24.69 -3.55 19.86
C ALA A 21 24.59 -4.56 21.02
N ARG A 22 25.57 -4.56 21.93
CA ARG A 22 25.40 -5.10 23.27
C ARG A 22 24.35 -4.25 23.97
N ARG A 23 23.16 -4.80 24.12
CA ARG A 23 22.15 -4.28 25.09
C ARG A 23 22.81 -4.33 26.47
N ARG A 24 23.39 -3.22 26.94
CA ARG A 24 23.65 -2.98 28.35
C ARG A 24 22.28 -2.90 29.05
N ARG A 25 21.98 -3.90 29.86
CA ARG A 25 20.97 -3.78 30.92
C ARG A 25 21.44 -2.66 31.85
N ILE A 26 20.74 -1.57 31.86
CA ILE A 26 20.81 -0.54 32.87
C ILE A 26 20.04 -1.09 34.08
N PRO A 27 20.64 -1.30 35.26
CA PRO A 27 19.91 -1.58 36.48
C PRO A 27 19.42 -0.23 37.02
N GLY A 28 18.24 0.17 36.66
CA GLY A 28 17.52 1.30 37.20
C GLY A 28 16.09 0.88 37.30
N SER A 29 15.66 0.56 38.54
CA SER A 29 14.27 0.38 38.91
C SER A 29 13.53 1.69 38.69
N GLU A 30 13.17 1.99 37.49
CA GLU A 30 12.04 2.87 37.24
C GLU A 30 10.79 2.08 37.62
N LEU A 31 10.19 2.47 38.76
CA LEU A 31 8.80 2.19 39.07
C LEU A 31 7.98 2.60 37.83
N ALA A 32 7.69 1.64 37.00
CA ALA A 32 6.83 1.83 35.85
C ALA A 32 5.53 2.44 36.41
N SER A 33 5.29 3.70 36.09
CA SER A 33 4.04 4.35 36.50
C SER A 33 2.89 3.50 35.97
N PRO A 34 1.95 3.09 36.83
CA PRO A 34 0.89 2.17 36.41
C PRO A 34 0.17 2.77 35.20
N ALA A 35 -0.16 1.90 34.23
CA ALA A 35 -0.86 2.30 33.02
C ALA A 35 -2.09 3.17 33.36
N PRO A 36 -2.45 4.15 32.55
CA PRO A 36 -3.56 5.08 32.83
C PRO A 36 -4.85 4.38 33.29
N ALA A 37 -5.16 3.25 32.72
CA ALA A 37 -6.29 2.41 33.12
C ALA A 37 -6.20 1.89 34.56
N GLN A 38 -5.01 1.49 35.03
CA GLN A 38 -4.79 1.02 36.40
C GLN A 38 -4.92 2.17 37.41
N ARG A 39 -4.46 3.37 37.09
CA ARG A 39 -4.64 4.56 37.92
C ARG A 39 -6.11 4.94 38.07
N MET A 40 -6.90 4.88 37.01
CA MET A 40 -8.34 5.18 37.05
C MET A 40 -9.12 4.14 37.86
N VAL A 41 -8.77 2.85 37.81
CA VAL A 41 -9.34 1.81 38.66
C VAL A 41 -9.02 2.08 40.15
N ALA A 42 -7.80 2.48 40.46
CA ALA A 42 -7.40 2.84 41.81
C ALA A 42 -8.18 4.05 42.31
N VAL A 43 -8.36 5.09 41.53
CA VAL A 43 -9.14 6.29 41.86
C VAL A 43 -10.61 5.93 42.08
N SER A 44 -11.23 5.09 41.27
CA SER A 44 -12.61 4.66 41.48
C SER A 44 -12.82 3.89 42.78
N ARG A 45 -11.88 3.00 43.13
CA ARG A 45 -11.90 2.29 44.44
C ARG A 45 -11.73 3.23 45.61
N LEU A 46 -10.88 4.24 45.49
CA LEU A 46 -10.68 5.25 46.52
C LEU A 46 -11.94 6.08 46.75
N ILE A 47 -12.60 6.54 45.68
CA ILE A 47 -13.87 7.28 45.78
C ILE A 47 -14.93 6.45 46.48
N ILE A 48 -15.12 5.18 46.10
CA ILE A 48 -16.08 4.28 46.76
C ILE A 48 -15.76 4.14 48.24
N ALA A 49 -14.49 3.86 48.57
CA ALA A 49 -14.07 3.70 49.97
C ALA A 49 -14.31 4.95 50.80
N CYS A 50 -13.95 6.13 50.28
CA CYS A 50 -14.19 7.42 50.96
C CYS A 50 -15.69 7.68 51.22
N VAL A 51 -16.54 7.44 50.22
CA VAL A 51 -17.99 7.64 50.38
C VAL A 51 -18.59 6.64 51.35
N CYS A 52 -18.21 5.36 51.28
CA CYS A 52 -18.65 4.34 52.24
C CYS A 52 -18.24 4.67 53.66
N LEU A 53 -16.99 5.12 53.87
CA LEU A 53 -16.51 5.54 55.19
C LEU A 53 -17.28 6.77 55.73
N THR A 54 -17.53 7.76 54.87
CA THR A 54 -18.25 8.98 55.23
C THR A 54 -19.71 8.66 55.60
N VAL A 55 -20.38 7.85 54.79
CA VAL A 55 -21.76 7.43 55.07
C VAL A 55 -21.81 6.59 56.35
N ALA A 56 -20.90 5.66 56.56
CA ALA A 56 -20.80 4.87 57.77
C ALA A 56 -20.57 5.76 59.01
N ALA A 57 -19.69 6.76 58.90
CA ALA A 57 -19.46 7.72 60.00
C ALA A 57 -20.73 8.56 60.33
N ILE A 58 -21.47 9.01 59.32
CA ILE A 58 -22.74 9.73 59.50
C ILE A 58 -23.76 8.83 60.20
N VAL A 59 -23.93 7.58 59.76
CA VAL A 59 -24.86 6.62 60.36
C VAL A 59 -24.47 6.34 61.79
N LEU A 60 -23.21 6.10 62.09
CA LEU A 60 -22.72 5.84 63.47
C LEU A 60 -22.89 7.04 64.34
N ALA A 61 -22.53 8.25 63.92
CA ALA A 61 -22.68 9.48 64.67
C ALA A 61 -24.15 9.78 64.97
N THR A 62 -25.05 9.58 64.01
CA THR A 62 -26.48 9.74 64.14
C THR A 62 -27.04 8.72 65.14
N GLY A 63 -26.60 7.46 65.06
CA GLY A 63 -27.02 6.40 66.00
C GLY A 63 -26.57 6.65 67.42
N ILE A 64 -25.31 7.08 67.62
CA ILE A 64 -24.81 7.45 68.98
C ILE A 64 -25.57 8.66 69.53
N GLY A 65 -25.75 9.70 68.71
CA GLY A 65 -26.48 10.89 69.06
C GLY A 65 -27.94 10.60 69.46
N TYR A 66 -28.58 9.69 68.68
CA TYR A 66 -29.96 9.28 69.00
C TYR A 66 -30.03 8.52 70.28
N ARG A 67 -29.09 7.62 70.57
CA ARG A 67 -29.04 6.90 71.85
C ARG A 67 -28.82 7.86 73.05
N TRP A 68 -27.89 8.78 72.91
CA TRP A 68 -27.62 9.80 73.91
C TRP A 68 -28.86 10.68 74.18
N ALA A 69 -29.57 11.14 73.16
CA ALA A 69 -30.78 11.92 73.24
C ALA A 69 -31.91 11.16 73.96
N TRP A 70 -32.04 9.86 73.66
CA TRP A 70 -33.01 8.98 74.34
C TRP A 70 -32.70 8.84 75.82
N GLU A 71 -31.46 8.51 76.19
CA GLU A 71 -31.02 8.39 77.59
C GLU A 71 -31.20 9.71 78.37
N SER A 72 -30.90 10.86 77.71
CA SER A 72 -31.06 12.18 78.28
C SER A 72 -32.53 12.54 78.51
N ASP A 73 -33.42 12.27 77.56
CA ASP A 73 -34.88 12.51 77.75
C ASP A 73 -35.47 11.58 78.78
N GLU A 74 -35.00 10.33 78.94
CA GLU A 74 -35.42 9.38 79.94
C GLU A 74 -34.98 9.84 81.32
N HIS A 75 -33.74 10.29 81.50
CA HIS A 75 -33.29 10.88 82.80
C HIS A 75 -34.09 12.10 83.18
N LEU A 76 -34.33 13.00 82.19
CA LEU A 76 -35.14 14.21 82.51
C LEU A 76 -36.55 13.84 82.88
N THR A 77 -37.15 12.83 82.28
CA THR A 77 -38.49 12.34 82.64
C THR A 77 -38.52 11.76 84.06
N LEU A 78 -37.50 10.98 84.44
CA LEU A 78 -37.39 10.44 85.81
C LEU A 78 -37.23 11.54 86.88
N GLU A 79 -36.41 12.56 86.60
CA GLU A 79 -36.24 13.72 87.44
C GLU A 79 -37.58 14.50 87.59
N GLN A 80 -38.32 14.72 86.52
CA GLN A 80 -39.63 15.37 86.51
C GLN A 80 -40.66 14.59 87.35
N HIS A 81 -40.68 13.25 87.19
CA HIS A 81 -41.52 12.38 88.01
C HIS A 81 -41.19 12.48 89.53
N ALA A 82 -39.89 12.51 89.88
CA ALA A 82 -39.43 12.64 91.25
C ALA A 82 -39.81 14.03 91.84
N ALA A 83 -39.55 15.09 91.03
CA ALA A 83 -39.89 16.46 91.43
C ALA A 83 -41.39 16.65 91.59
N LEU A 84 -42.22 16.09 90.73
CA LEU A 84 -43.68 16.15 90.79
C LEU A 84 -44.20 15.37 91.98
N ARG A 85 -43.67 14.18 92.31
CA ARG A 85 -43.99 13.42 93.53
C ARG A 85 -43.73 14.24 94.78
N ASN A 86 -42.59 14.87 94.87
CA ASN A 86 -42.24 15.72 96.01
C ASN A 86 -43.17 16.93 96.11
N ALA A 87 -43.45 17.59 94.92
CA ALA A 87 -44.39 18.71 94.90
C ALA A 87 -45.82 18.29 95.40
N ILE A 88 -46.31 17.14 94.96
CA ILE A 88 -47.59 16.58 95.35
C ILE A 88 -47.62 16.27 96.88
N SER A 89 -46.56 15.66 97.41
CA SER A 89 -46.49 15.34 98.85
C SER A 89 -46.53 16.58 99.72
N VAL A 90 -45.93 17.68 99.30
CA VAL A 90 -45.95 18.98 100.03
C VAL A 90 -47.30 19.69 99.91
N LEU A 91 -47.96 19.61 98.78
CA LEU A 91 -49.21 20.30 98.50
C LEU A 91 -50.47 19.49 98.87
N GLN A 92 -50.33 18.19 99.14
CA GLN A 92 -51.42 17.25 99.41
C GLN A 92 -52.42 17.71 100.52
N PRO A 93 -52.00 18.31 101.66
CA PRO A 93 -52.95 18.80 102.65
C PRO A 93 -53.87 19.91 102.13
N SER A 94 -53.41 20.66 101.12
CA SER A 94 -54.15 21.80 100.55
C SER A 94 -55.01 21.41 99.36
N LEU A 95 -54.62 20.34 98.65
CA LEU A 95 -55.25 19.85 97.38
C LEU A 95 -56.66 19.26 97.64
N LEU A 96 -56.95 18.76 98.85
CA LEU A 96 -58.14 17.92 99.12
C LEU A 96 -59.23 18.57 99.94
N LYS A 97 -59.24 19.90 100.17
CA LYS A 97 -60.24 20.61 101.02
C LYS A 97 -61.58 20.87 100.33
N SER A 98 -61.76 20.70 99.04
CA SER A 98 -63.00 21.03 98.32
C SER A 98 -63.39 20.10 97.17
N GLY A 99 -62.75 18.95 96.98
CA GLY A 99 -63.06 18.00 95.88
C GLY A 99 -62.61 18.45 94.48
N ASP A 100 -62.10 19.65 94.36
CA ASP A 100 -61.55 20.17 93.08
C ASP A 100 -60.14 20.74 93.32
N VAL A 101 -59.27 20.67 92.29
CA VAL A 101 -57.87 21.09 92.42
C VAL A 101 -57.75 22.56 92.05
N ASP A 102 -57.26 23.40 92.97
CA ASP A 102 -57.01 24.82 92.68
C ASP A 102 -55.99 25.00 91.55
N PRO A 103 -56.35 25.72 90.47
CA PRO A 103 -55.43 25.99 89.34
C PRO A 103 -54.12 26.66 89.73
N ARG A 104 -54.10 27.34 90.94
CA ARG A 104 -52.85 27.95 91.45
C ARG A 104 -51.87 26.89 91.92
N LEU A 105 -52.37 25.81 92.53
CA LEU A 105 -51.54 24.71 93.00
C LEU A 105 -50.95 23.89 91.79
N ILE A 106 -51.73 23.77 90.75
CA ILE A 106 -51.24 23.15 89.52
C ILE A 106 -50.06 23.96 88.97
N ARG A 107 -50.15 25.28 88.86
CA ARG A 107 -49.03 26.13 88.41
C ARG A 107 -47.80 26.03 89.31
N THR A 108 -48.02 25.92 90.63
CA THR A 108 -46.91 25.74 91.55
C THR A 108 -46.23 24.37 91.33
N ALA A 109 -47.03 23.32 91.13
CA ALA A 109 -46.50 22.00 90.76
C ALA A 109 -45.75 22.02 89.44
N GLU A 110 -46.24 22.76 88.42
CA GLU A 110 -45.56 22.98 87.17
C GLU A 110 -44.21 23.66 87.37
N GLN A 111 -44.13 24.69 88.19
CA GLN A 111 -42.87 25.40 88.47
C GLN A 111 -41.86 24.54 89.22
N ILE A 112 -42.32 23.79 90.23
CA ILE A 112 -41.44 22.94 91.05
C ILE A 112 -40.92 21.75 90.23
N ALA A 113 -41.78 21.11 89.42
CA ALA A 113 -41.44 19.96 88.64
C ALA A 113 -40.74 20.31 87.31
N GLY A 114 -40.70 21.62 86.93
CA GLY A 114 -40.16 22.03 85.64
C GLY A 114 -40.95 21.48 84.44
N VAL A 115 -42.24 21.19 84.65
CA VAL A 115 -43.10 20.57 83.63
C VAL A 115 -44.16 21.57 83.20
N LYS A 116 -44.65 21.56 82.00
CA LYS A 116 -45.70 22.44 81.45
C LYS A 116 -46.95 21.62 81.11
N ASN A 117 -48.13 22.29 81.23
CA ASN A 117 -49.41 21.71 80.84
C ASN A 117 -49.84 20.51 81.72
N ILE A 118 -49.56 20.57 83.01
CA ILE A 118 -50.09 19.57 83.95
C ILE A 118 -51.60 19.71 84.04
N LYS A 119 -52.30 18.61 83.83
CA LYS A 119 -53.76 18.50 83.99
C LYS A 119 -54.07 17.49 85.04
N PHE A 120 -55.03 17.83 85.91
CA PHE A 120 -55.60 16.86 86.83
C PHE A 120 -56.82 16.20 86.19
N THR A 121 -56.89 14.87 86.21
CA THR A 121 -58.00 14.10 85.66
C THR A 121 -58.32 12.89 86.53
N ASN A 122 -59.62 12.59 86.66
CA ASN A 122 -60.05 11.40 87.38
C ASN A 122 -60.03 10.12 86.51
N ASN A 123 -59.92 10.27 85.19
CA ASN A 123 -59.83 9.16 84.26
C ASN A 123 -58.66 9.40 83.35
N PRO A 124 -57.53 8.74 83.56
CA PRO A 124 -56.37 8.93 82.73
C PRO A 124 -56.61 8.33 81.32
N ASP A 125 -56.61 9.21 80.33
CA ASP A 125 -56.52 8.75 78.95
C ASP A 125 -55.13 8.10 78.72
N THR A 126 -55.11 6.80 78.50
CA THR A 126 -53.89 5.94 78.50
C THR A 126 -53.01 6.12 77.29
N THR A 127 -53.35 7.04 76.40
CA THR A 127 -52.55 7.26 75.15
C THR A 127 -51.46 8.32 75.36
N ALA A 128 -50.25 7.84 75.66
CA ALA A 128 -48.97 8.54 75.46
C ALA A 128 -48.68 9.78 76.37
N ARG A 129 -49.24 9.91 77.55
CA ARG A 129 -48.89 10.98 78.51
C ARG A 129 -48.23 10.40 79.74
N GLU A 130 -47.26 11.11 80.30
CA GLU A 130 -46.68 10.82 81.58
C GLU A 130 -47.75 11.08 82.68
N MET A 131 -47.86 10.21 83.70
CA MET A 131 -48.85 10.34 84.71
C MET A 131 -48.31 10.05 86.13
N GLN A 132 -48.82 10.76 87.11
CA GLN A 132 -48.52 10.55 88.52
C GLN A 132 -49.82 10.48 89.32
N PRO A 133 -50.12 9.39 90.05
CA PRO A 133 -51.31 9.28 90.86
C PRO A 133 -51.24 10.18 92.12
N VAL A 134 -52.36 10.78 92.49
CA VAL A 134 -52.55 11.51 93.71
C VAL A 134 -53.31 10.60 94.65
N VAL A 135 -52.66 10.25 95.78
CA VAL A 135 -53.24 9.32 96.76
C VAL A 135 -53.76 10.11 98.00
N THR A 136 -55.00 9.89 98.43
CA THR A 136 -55.58 10.49 99.61
C THR A 136 -54.99 9.87 100.89
N GLY A 137 -55.15 10.54 102.06
CA GLY A 137 -54.63 10.06 103.34
C GLY A 137 -55.19 8.71 103.82
N ASP A 138 -56.28 8.23 103.23
CA ASP A 138 -56.91 6.92 103.44
C ASP A 138 -56.47 5.88 102.41
N GLY A 139 -55.42 6.20 101.56
CA GLY A 139 -54.82 5.29 100.59
C GLY A 139 -55.58 5.15 99.27
N ARG A 140 -56.63 5.95 99.02
CA ARG A 140 -57.37 5.91 97.75
C ARG A 140 -56.77 6.88 96.71
N ILE A 141 -56.84 6.51 95.45
CA ILE A 141 -56.39 7.40 94.34
C ILE A 141 -57.49 8.43 94.09
N ALA A 142 -57.21 9.72 94.33
CA ALA A 142 -58.09 10.83 94.05
C ALA A 142 -58.15 11.26 92.60
N GLY A 143 -57.12 10.94 91.83
CA GLY A 143 -56.98 11.27 90.43
C GLY A 143 -55.53 11.20 90.01
N PHE A 144 -55.23 11.67 88.80
CA PHE A 144 -53.92 11.65 88.23
C PHE A 144 -53.52 13.04 87.73
N PHE A 145 -52.25 13.40 87.93
CA PHE A 145 -51.63 14.46 87.18
C PHE A 145 -51.07 13.89 85.92
N VAL A 146 -51.43 14.47 84.77
CA VAL A 146 -51.03 14.07 83.48
C VAL A 146 -50.32 15.24 82.82
N TRP A 147 -49.16 14.99 82.20
CA TRP A 147 -48.41 16.00 81.45
C TRP A 147 -47.75 15.40 80.18
N ASP A 148 -47.40 16.25 79.23
CA ASP A 148 -46.67 15.85 78.05
C ASP A 148 -45.16 15.74 78.37
N SER A 149 -44.56 14.57 78.15
CA SER A 149 -43.11 14.42 78.31
C SER A 149 -42.35 15.34 77.37
N SER A 150 -41.38 16.04 77.92
CA SER A 150 -40.58 16.98 77.15
C SER A 150 -39.44 16.29 76.44
N ARG A 151 -39.77 15.32 75.55
CA ARG A 151 -38.76 14.61 74.70
C ARG A 151 -38.17 15.55 73.65
N HIS A 152 -37.52 16.65 74.12
CA HIS A 152 -36.95 17.68 73.20
C HIS A 152 -35.73 17.22 72.50
N MET A 153 -34.86 16.42 73.16
CA MET A 153 -33.64 15.93 72.60
C MET A 153 -33.90 14.90 71.47
N THR A 154 -34.80 13.96 71.69
CA THR A 154 -35.19 12.98 70.70
C THR A 154 -35.83 13.64 69.46
N ARG A 155 -36.66 14.71 69.65
CA ARG A 155 -37.23 15.47 68.52
C ARG A 155 -36.17 16.22 67.75
N ALA A 156 -35.19 16.85 68.40
CA ALA A 156 -34.06 17.53 67.76
C ALA A 156 -33.21 16.54 66.94
N MET A 157 -32.98 15.35 67.53
CA MET A 157 -32.23 14.29 66.81
C MET A 157 -32.99 13.74 65.61
N ASN A 158 -34.31 13.62 65.64
CA ASN A 158 -35.10 13.26 64.47
C ASN A 158 -34.94 14.28 63.33
N GLY A 159 -34.88 15.56 63.61
CA GLY A 159 -34.56 16.60 62.61
C GLY A 159 -33.16 16.47 62.03
N LEU A 160 -32.17 16.29 62.95
CA LEU A 160 -30.77 16.07 62.52
C LEU A 160 -30.60 14.79 61.73
N ALA A 161 -31.25 13.70 62.12
CA ALA A 161 -31.19 12.43 61.34
C ALA A 161 -31.76 12.57 59.94
N SER A 162 -32.83 13.35 59.75
CA SER A 162 -33.40 13.64 58.45
C SER A 162 -32.40 14.39 57.53
N VAL A 163 -31.73 15.40 58.10
CA VAL A 163 -30.70 16.16 57.39
C VAL A 163 -29.50 15.25 57.03
N ALA A 164 -29.05 14.43 57.97
CA ALA A 164 -27.98 13.48 57.79
C ALA A 164 -28.32 12.45 56.69
N ALA A 165 -29.55 11.97 56.63
CA ALA A 165 -30.03 11.06 55.57
C ALA A 165 -30.01 11.71 54.20
N VAL A 166 -30.43 12.98 54.07
CA VAL A 166 -30.38 13.74 52.80
C VAL A 166 -28.93 13.92 52.34
N ILE A 167 -28.00 14.28 53.25
CA ILE A 167 -26.57 14.42 52.92
C ILE A 167 -25.99 13.09 52.47
N ALA A 168 -26.26 11.99 53.18
CA ALA A 168 -25.79 10.66 52.81
C ALA A 168 -26.32 10.23 51.44
N PHE A 169 -27.58 10.49 51.14
CA PHE A 169 -28.18 10.22 49.82
C PHE A 169 -27.53 11.06 48.72
N ALA A 170 -27.32 12.35 48.96
CA ALA A 170 -26.66 13.24 48.01
C ALA A 170 -25.21 12.80 47.71
N LEU A 171 -24.45 12.43 48.75
CA LEU A 171 -23.08 11.92 48.60
C LEU A 171 -23.04 10.61 47.78
N THR A 172 -23.96 9.70 48.06
CA THR A 172 -24.07 8.43 47.33
C THR A 172 -24.45 8.67 45.88
N GLY A 173 -25.40 9.57 45.62
CA GLY A 173 -25.78 9.97 44.24
C GLY A 173 -24.62 10.61 43.48
N PHE A 174 -23.89 11.52 44.14
CA PHE A 174 -22.70 12.14 43.54
C PHE A 174 -21.61 11.11 43.21
N ALA A 175 -21.35 10.16 44.11
CA ALA A 175 -20.39 9.10 43.88
C ALA A 175 -20.82 8.18 42.72
N ALA A 176 -22.09 7.81 42.66
CA ALA A 176 -22.63 7.00 41.56
C ALA A 176 -22.49 7.71 40.20
N MET A 177 -22.81 9.01 40.15
CA MET A 177 -22.66 9.86 38.99
C MET A 177 -21.19 9.96 38.56
N SER A 178 -20.29 10.22 39.51
CA SER A 178 -18.84 10.30 39.24
C SER A 178 -18.27 8.99 38.70
N LEU A 179 -18.68 7.86 39.26
CA LEU A 179 -18.30 6.53 38.76
C LEU A 179 -18.84 6.23 37.37
N PHE A 180 -20.07 6.66 37.08
CA PHE A 180 -20.65 6.53 35.74
C PHE A 180 -19.86 7.33 34.73
N HIS A 181 -19.54 8.59 35.00
CA HIS A 181 -18.70 9.41 34.10
C HIS A 181 -17.30 8.86 33.94
N LEU A 182 -16.70 8.35 35.02
CA LEU A 182 -15.38 7.73 34.97
C LEU A 182 -15.37 6.48 34.10
N LYS A 183 -16.36 5.60 34.22
CA LYS A 183 -16.49 4.40 33.37
C LYS A 183 -16.75 4.76 31.92
N ARG A 184 -17.53 5.79 31.63
CA ARG A 184 -17.76 6.28 30.29
C ARG A 184 -16.46 6.79 29.65
N ALA A 185 -15.71 7.62 30.37
CA ALA A 185 -14.42 8.13 29.91
C ALA A 185 -13.40 7.01 29.67
N GLN A 186 -13.38 5.96 30.51
CA GLN A 186 -12.55 4.78 30.30
C GLN A 186 -12.88 4.05 29.00
N ARG A 187 -14.17 3.88 28.70
CA ARG A 187 -14.59 3.24 27.44
C ARG A 187 -14.20 4.06 26.22
N GLU A 188 -14.42 5.37 26.28
CA GLU A 188 -14.03 6.28 25.19
C GLU A 188 -12.51 6.29 24.97
N LEU A 189 -11.72 6.26 26.05
CA LEU A 189 -10.25 6.18 25.93
C LEU A 189 -9.81 4.85 25.32
N ALA A 190 -10.36 3.72 25.76
CA ALA A 190 -10.03 2.40 25.25
C ALA A 190 -10.39 2.26 23.74
N VAL A 191 -11.52 2.84 23.32
CA VAL A 191 -11.88 2.88 21.89
C VAL A 191 -10.88 3.71 21.10
N ARG A 192 -10.53 4.90 21.58
CA ARG A 192 -9.53 5.77 20.93
C ARG A 192 -8.14 5.14 20.88
N GLU A 193 -7.72 4.46 21.94
CA GLU A 193 -6.44 3.73 21.95
C GLU A 193 -6.46 2.57 20.94
N ALA A 194 -7.56 1.83 20.84
CA ALA A 194 -7.72 0.76 19.86
C ALA A 194 -7.77 1.30 18.41
N GLU A 195 -8.45 2.43 18.17
CA GLU A 195 -8.47 3.11 16.88
C GLU A 195 -7.09 3.67 16.52
N ALA A 196 -6.39 4.26 17.48
CA ALA A 196 -5.04 4.75 17.27
C ALA A 196 -4.06 3.60 16.95
N ALA A 197 -4.16 2.47 17.64
CA ALA A 197 -3.36 1.28 17.37
C ALA A 197 -3.64 0.72 15.96
N ARG A 198 -4.92 0.64 15.57
CA ARG A 198 -5.30 0.23 14.21
C ARG A 198 -4.79 1.22 13.15
N ALA A 199 -4.89 2.51 13.40
CA ALA A 199 -4.41 3.54 12.47
C ALA A 199 -2.89 3.50 12.25
N VAL A 200 -2.12 2.91 13.18
CA VAL A 200 -0.67 2.70 13.04
C VAL A 200 -0.36 1.49 12.17
N ASP A 201 -1.16 0.43 12.26
CA ASP A 201 -0.88 -0.88 11.66
C ASP A 201 -1.66 -1.14 10.36
N GLU A 202 -2.82 -0.50 10.15
CA GLU A 202 -3.71 -0.74 9.03
C GLU A 202 -3.75 0.44 8.04
N ASP A 203 -3.95 0.13 6.76
CA ASP A 203 -4.28 1.11 5.73
C ASP A 203 -5.75 1.56 5.89
N LYS A 204 -5.98 2.86 5.97
CA LYS A 204 -7.31 3.44 6.29
C LYS A 204 -8.37 3.16 5.23
N LEU A 205 -7.96 3.00 3.97
CA LEU A 205 -8.88 2.79 2.86
C LEU A 205 -9.30 1.32 2.76
N THR A 206 -8.35 0.42 2.89
CA THR A 206 -8.56 -1.01 2.63
C THR A 206 -8.76 -1.86 3.88
N GLY A 207 -8.34 -1.36 5.06
CA GLY A 207 -8.32 -2.15 6.29
C GLY A 207 -7.33 -3.31 6.30
N LEU A 208 -6.43 -3.35 5.32
CA LEU A 208 -5.32 -4.31 5.27
C LEU A 208 -4.12 -3.78 6.08
N PRO A 209 -3.20 -4.64 6.50
CA PRO A 209 -1.90 -4.21 6.99
C PRO A 209 -1.29 -3.16 6.07
N ASN A 210 -0.84 -2.04 6.65
CA ASN A 210 -0.13 -1.01 5.89
C ASN A 210 1.30 -1.45 5.59
N HIS A 211 2.06 -0.61 4.85
CA HIS A 211 3.45 -0.91 4.48
C HIS A 211 4.31 -1.34 5.70
N GLY A 212 4.28 -0.57 6.79
CA GLY A 212 5.08 -0.85 7.99
C GLY A 212 4.73 -2.19 8.62
N LYS A 213 3.44 -2.43 8.82
CA LYS A 213 2.94 -3.68 9.40
C LYS A 213 3.19 -4.89 8.49
N THR A 214 3.04 -4.73 7.18
CA THR A 214 3.34 -5.80 6.22
C THR A 214 4.80 -6.23 6.29
N LEU A 215 5.74 -5.29 6.41
CA LEU A 215 7.17 -5.62 6.55
C LEU A 215 7.48 -6.27 7.91
N GLU A 216 6.82 -5.86 8.98
CA GLU A 216 6.93 -6.52 10.29
C GLU A 216 6.42 -7.96 10.24
N LEU A 217 5.27 -8.21 9.60
CA LEU A 217 4.73 -9.55 9.40
C LEU A 217 5.63 -10.42 8.53
N LEU A 218 6.32 -9.84 7.55
CA LEU A 218 7.33 -10.55 6.77
C LEU A 218 8.54 -10.94 7.62
N ASP A 219 9.02 -10.06 8.52
CA ASP A 219 10.09 -10.40 9.45
C ASP A 219 9.70 -11.56 10.37
N LEU A 220 8.47 -11.56 10.89
CA LEU A 220 7.93 -12.64 11.71
C LEU A 220 7.84 -13.96 10.91
N ALA A 221 7.29 -13.90 9.70
CA ALA A 221 7.19 -15.06 8.82
C ALA A 221 8.55 -15.69 8.48
N LEU A 222 9.59 -14.86 8.31
CA LEU A 222 10.95 -15.32 8.07
C LEU A 222 11.63 -15.87 9.33
N ALA A 223 11.33 -15.30 10.51
CA ALA A 223 11.90 -15.74 11.78
C ALA A 223 11.27 -17.06 12.29
N GLU A 224 9.99 -17.26 12.03
CA GLU A 224 9.21 -18.42 12.45
C GLU A 224 9.13 -19.51 11.37
N GLN A 225 9.81 -19.33 10.23
CA GLN A 225 9.76 -20.24 9.09
C GLN A 225 10.25 -21.64 9.49
N PRO A 226 9.41 -22.70 9.41
CA PRO A 226 9.84 -24.08 9.61
C PRO A 226 10.84 -24.51 8.53
N ASP A 227 11.75 -25.42 8.87
CA ASP A 227 12.82 -25.89 7.97
C ASP A 227 12.30 -26.44 6.63
N ASP A 228 11.13 -27.06 6.64
CA ASP A 228 10.52 -27.68 5.45
C ASP A 228 9.54 -26.74 4.71
N THR A 229 9.57 -25.42 4.97
CA THR A 229 8.67 -24.47 4.34
C THR A 229 9.42 -23.41 3.55
N CYS A 230 8.67 -22.72 2.69
CA CYS A 230 9.14 -21.62 1.88
C CYS A 230 8.27 -20.39 2.16
N THR A 231 8.89 -19.25 2.46
CA THR A 231 8.17 -17.98 2.56
C THR A 231 8.27 -17.23 1.24
N THR A 232 7.13 -17.09 0.57
CA THR A 232 6.98 -16.31 -0.65
C THR A 232 6.56 -14.89 -0.29
N PHE A 233 7.26 -13.91 -0.82
CA PHE A 233 6.84 -12.51 -0.81
C PHE A 233 6.55 -12.08 -2.25
N ALA A 234 5.31 -11.73 -2.52
CA ALA A 234 4.85 -11.29 -3.82
C ALA A 234 4.36 -9.84 -3.76
N LEU A 235 4.64 -9.09 -4.80
CA LEU A 235 4.11 -7.74 -5.05
C LEU A 235 3.15 -7.83 -6.23
N ILE A 236 2.00 -7.18 -6.10
CA ILE A 236 0.95 -7.10 -7.11
C ILE A 236 0.67 -5.63 -7.37
N GLU A 237 0.82 -5.19 -8.60
CA GLU A 237 0.53 -3.83 -9.04
C GLU A 237 -0.69 -3.83 -9.97
N ILE A 238 -1.58 -2.87 -9.78
CA ILE A 238 -2.83 -2.73 -10.56
C ILE A 238 -2.56 -1.83 -11.75
N ASP A 239 -2.87 -2.31 -12.94
CA ASP A 239 -2.74 -1.55 -14.18
C ASP A 239 -3.97 -0.64 -14.43
N GLY A 240 -3.74 0.53 -15.03
CA GLY A 240 -4.82 1.40 -15.51
C GLY A 240 -5.45 2.30 -14.45
N MET A 241 -4.86 2.43 -13.26
CA MET A 241 -5.39 3.30 -12.20
C MET A 241 -5.47 4.77 -12.58
N ASP A 242 -4.54 5.26 -13.42
CA ASP A 242 -4.57 6.64 -13.93
C ASP A 242 -5.81 6.89 -14.81
N ASP A 243 -6.19 5.94 -15.64
CA ASP A 243 -7.40 6.02 -16.48
C ASP A 243 -8.67 6.00 -15.63
N VAL A 244 -8.70 5.18 -14.59
CA VAL A 244 -9.81 5.14 -13.62
C VAL A 244 -9.92 6.47 -12.89
N ALA A 245 -8.80 7.03 -12.43
CA ALA A 245 -8.77 8.33 -11.77
C ALA A 245 -9.22 9.47 -12.70
N ALA A 246 -8.87 9.41 -13.98
CA ALA A 246 -9.30 10.39 -14.98
C ALA A 246 -10.80 10.31 -15.28
N GLN A 247 -11.39 9.10 -15.29
CA GLN A 247 -12.80 8.87 -15.64
C GLN A 247 -13.75 8.98 -14.44
N HIS A 248 -13.37 8.46 -13.27
CA HIS A 248 -14.22 8.33 -12.09
C HIS A 248 -13.75 9.18 -10.89
N GLY A 249 -12.65 9.92 -11.05
CA GLY A 249 -12.09 10.77 -9.99
C GLY A 249 -11.47 9.96 -8.84
N VAL A 250 -11.07 10.70 -7.79
CA VAL A 250 -10.39 10.10 -6.61
C VAL A 250 -11.30 9.14 -5.86
N LEU A 251 -12.60 9.48 -5.71
CA LEU A 251 -13.55 8.62 -4.98
C LEU A 251 -13.78 7.29 -5.68
N GLY A 252 -13.88 7.28 -7.02
CA GLY A 252 -14.02 6.06 -7.79
C GLY A 252 -12.76 5.18 -7.71
N SER A 253 -11.57 5.79 -7.73
CA SER A 253 -10.31 5.08 -7.51
C SER A 253 -10.22 4.45 -6.12
N ASP A 254 -10.65 5.18 -5.08
CA ASP A 254 -10.67 4.67 -3.70
C ASP A 254 -11.64 3.49 -3.55
N GLU A 255 -12.83 3.58 -4.13
CA GLU A 255 -13.82 2.51 -4.11
C GLU A 255 -13.30 1.25 -4.83
N LEU A 256 -12.64 1.42 -5.96
CA LEU A 256 -12.03 0.34 -6.72
C LEU A 256 -10.92 -0.35 -5.90
N ILE A 257 -10.01 0.40 -5.30
CA ILE A 257 -8.92 -0.12 -4.47
C ILE A 257 -9.46 -0.89 -3.26
N ALA A 258 -10.51 -0.37 -2.59
CA ALA A 258 -11.18 -1.06 -1.50
C ALA A 258 -11.86 -2.36 -1.97
N GLY A 259 -12.42 -2.35 -3.18
CA GLY A 259 -12.98 -3.53 -3.84
C GLY A 259 -11.92 -4.60 -4.12
N VAL A 260 -10.79 -4.20 -4.70
CA VAL A 260 -9.65 -5.09 -4.99
C VAL A 260 -9.11 -5.71 -3.70
N ALA A 261 -8.93 -4.92 -2.64
CA ALA A 261 -8.46 -5.42 -1.35
C ALA A 261 -9.36 -6.54 -0.79
N ARG A 262 -10.67 -6.40 -0.96
CA ARG A 262 -11.67 -7.40 -0.56
C ARG A 262 -11.54 -8.68 -1.38
N LEU A 263 -11.44 -8.56 -2.70
CA LEU A 263 -11.26 -9.69 -3.61
C LEU A 263 -9.96 -10.44 -3.34
N LEU A 264 -8.86 -9.74 -3.10
CA LEU A 264 -7.58 -10.34 -2.73
C LEU A 264 -7.70 -11.14 -1.43
N LYS A 265 -8.37 -10.58 -0.41
CA LYS A 265 -8.57 -11.25 0.87
C LYS A 265 -9.43 -12.52 0.74
N GLU A 266 -10.40 -12.54 -0.18
CA GLU A 266 -11.26 -13.70 -0.45
C GLU A 266 -10.56 -14.76 -1.31
N ALA A 267 -9.71 -14.34 -2.26
CA ALA A 267 -9.01 -15.25 -3.17
C ALA A 267 -7.79 -15.92 -2.54
N LEU A 268 -7.17 -15.29 -1.55
CA LEU A 268 -5.98 -15.81 -0.89
C LEU A 268 -6.33 -16.84 0.19
N PRO A 269 -5.51 -17.88 0.38
CA PRO A 269 -5.70 -18.87 1.44
C PRO A 269 -5.57 -18.23 2.82
N ALA A 270 -6.24 -18.80 3.83
CA ALA A 270 -6.32 -18.24 5.20
C ALA A 270 -4.95 -18.05 5.89
N HIS A 271 -3.92 -18.76 5.46
CA HIS A 271 -2.55 -18.65 5.96
C HIS A 271 -1.69 -17.64 5.18
N ALA A 272 -2.24 -17.00 4.15
CA ALA A 272 -1.58 -15.90 3.46
C ALA A 272 -1.97 -14.57 4.09
N THR A 273 -1.01 -13.67 4.18
CA THR A 273 -1.23 -12.29 4.62
C THR A 273 -1.17 -11.37 3.43
N CYS A 274 -2.18 -10.51 3.28
CA CYS A 274 -2.20 -9.46 2.27
C CYS A 274 -2.06 -8.10 2.96
N GLY A 275 -1.24 -7.21 2.41
CA GLY A 275 -1.05 -5.85 2.88
C GLY A 275 -1.02 -4.86 1.72
N ARG A 276 -1.33 -3.58 1.98
CA ARG A 276 -1.19 -2.51 0.98
C ARG A 276 0.13 -1.77 1.19
N ILE A 277 0.96 -1.72 0.13
CA ILE A 277 2.31 -1.15 0.21
C ILE A 277 2.36 0.27 -0.37
N ALA A 278 1.66 0.51 -1.47
CA ALA A 278 1.58 1.81 -2.13
C ALA A 278 0.14 2.10 -2.60
N THR A 279 -0.04 3.10 -3.43
CA THR A 279 -1.37 3.57 -3.89
C THR A 279 -2.14 2.46 -4.60
N ASP A 280 -1.46 1.73 -5.47
CA ASP A 280 -1.96 0.71 -6.38
C ASP A 280 -1.20 -0.63 -6.24
N GLU A 281 -0.37 -0.75 -5.18
CA GLU A 281 0.49 -1.90 -4.95
C GLU A 281 0.12 -2.65 -3.67
N PHE A 282 -0.05 -3.96 -3.81
CA PHE A 282 -0.34 -4.89 -2.73
C PHE A 282 0.80 -5.89 -2.54
N ALA A 283 1.02 -6.33 -1.31
CA ALA A 283 1.94 -7.40 -1.01
C ALA A 283 1.22 -8.63 -0.49
N VAL A 284 1.70 -9.80 -0.85
CA VAL A 284 1.24 -11.08 -0.34
C VAL A 284 2.40 -11.83 0.30
N ILE A 285 2.23 -12.24 1.55
CA ILE A 285 3.15 -13.10 2.29
C ILE A 285 2.49 -14.46 2.41
N LEU A 286 3.15 -15.49 1.88
CA LEU A 286 2.67 -16.88 1.91
C LEU A 286 3.78 -17.78 2.44
N THR A 287 3.61 -18.34 3.65
CA THR A 287 4.50 -19.36 4.19
C THR A 287 3.82 -20.72 4.04
N ALA A 288 4.40 -21.57 3.23
CA ALA A 288 3.80 -22.84 2.86
C ALA A 288 4.87 -23.90 2.55
N SER A 289 4.44 -25.18 2.50
CA SER A 289 5.28 -26.25 2.02
C SER A 289 5.78 -25.97 0.58
N PRO A 290 7.01 -26.38 0.22
CA PRO A 290 7.56 -26.22 -1.14
C PRO A 290 6.71 -26.85 -2.25
N HIS A 291 5.79 -27.74 -1.90
CA HIS A 291 4.85 -28.39 -2.85
C HIS A 291 3.66 -27.48 -3.22
N ILE A 292 3.42 -26.40 -2.48
CA ILE A 292 2.38 -25.44 -2.83
C ILE A 292 2.92 -24.53 -3.92
N ASP A 293 2.24 -24.53 -5.06
CA ASP A 293 2.56 -23.65 -6.17
C ASP A 293 2.15 -22.20 -5.85
N ALA A 294 3.13 -21.42 -5.39
CA ALA A 294 2.93 -20.01 -5.08
C ALA A 294 2.47 -19.19 -6.30
N GLU A 295 2.93 -19.58 -7.51
CA GLU A 295 2.51 -18.91 -8.74
C GLU A 295 1.01 -19.14 -9.00
N ALA A 296 0.50 -20.36 -8.75
CA ALA A 296 -0.92 -20.66 -8.89
C ALA A 296 -1.78 -19.85 -7.91
N VAL A 297 -1.32 -19.65 -6.66
CA VAL A 297 -2.01 -18.80 -5.67
C VAL A 297 -2.05 -17.36 -6.14
N ILE A 298 -0.93 -16.81 -6.62
CA ILE A 298 -0.84 -15.44 -7.14
C ILE A 298 -1.72 -15.30 -8.39
N ARG A 299 -1.74 -16.27 -9.27
CA ARG A 299 -2.58 -16.32 -10.48
C ARG A 299 -4.06 -16.20 -10.11
N THR A 300 -4.52 -16.97 -9.14
CA THR A 300 -5.91 -16.89 -8.65
C THR A 300 -6.23 -15.50 -8.10
N ALA A 301 -5.28 -14.87 -7.42
CA ALA A 301 -5.42 -13.49 -6.93
C ALA A 301 -5.55 -12.50 -8.10
N LEU A 302 -4.69 -12.58 -9.13
CA LEU A 302 -4.77 -11.71 -10.31
C LEU A 302 -6.08 -11.92 -11.09
N GLU A 303 -6.51 -13.16 -11.27
CA GLU A 303 -7.78 -13.49 -11.92
C GLU A 303 -8.99 -12.92 -11.17
N SER A 304 -8.92 -12.84 -9.85
CA SER A 304 -9.96 -12.20 -9.04
C SER A 304 -10.03 -10.69 -9.27
N ILE A 305 -8.88 -10.02 -9.43
CA ILE A 305 -8.78 -8.59 -9.74
C ILE A 305 -9.33 -8.29 -11.14
N ALA A 306 -9.07 -9.16 -12.11
CA ALA A 306 -9.50 -8.97 -13.50
C ALA A 306 -11.02 -9.11 -13.70
N ARG A 307 -11.79 -9.48 -12.67
CA ARG A 307 -13.26 -9.49 -12.73
C ARG A 307 -13.81 -8.09 -12.91
N PRO A 308 -14.96 -7.95 -13.60
CA PRO A 308 -15.58 -6.64 -13.74
C PRO A 308 -15.91 -5.99 -12.38
N HIS A 309 -15.53 -4.73 -12.22
CA HIS A 309 -15.85 -3.92 -11.05
C HIS A 309 -17.01 -2.99 -11.38
N TRP A 310 -17.92 -2.82 -10.43
CA TRP A 310 -19.07 -1.93 -10.56
C TRP A 310 -18.79 -0.64 -9.78
N LEU A 311 -18.58 0.44 -10.52
CA LEU A 311 -18.64 1.82 -10.05
C LEU A 311 -19.90 2.47 -10.65
N ASP A 312 -19.84 3.71 -11.14
CA ASP A 312 -20.92 4.30 -11.94
C ASP A 312 -21.13 3.56 -13.28
N SER A 313 -20.09 2.86 -13.74
CA SER A 313 -20.07 1.99 -14.90
C SER A 313 -19.28 0.71 -14.61
N VAL A 314 -19.30 -0.24 -15.56
CA VAL A 314 -18.46 -1.44 -15.47
C VAL A 314 -17.02 -1.10 -15.83
N VAL A 315 -16.12 -1.20 -14.85
CA VAL A 315 -14.68 -1.00 -15.03
C VAL A 315 -13.98 -2.35 -15.10
N ARG A 316 -13.08 -2.51 -16.04
CA ARG A 316 -12.18 -3.67 -16.14
C ARG A 316 -10.76 -3.18 -15.93
N ILE A 317 -10.10 -3.78 -14.96
CA ILE A 317 -8.69 -3.56 -14.65
C ILE A 317 -7.91 -4.85 -14.81
N SER A 318 -6.62 -4.72 -14.90
CA SER A 318 -5.69 -5.84 -14.85
C SER A 318 -4.65 -5.61 -13.76
N ALA A 319 -3.86 -6.61 -13.49
CA ALA A 319 -2.74 -6.51 -12.58
C ALA A 319 -1.62 -7.43 -13.03
N HIS A 320 -0.41 -7.12 -12.62
CA HIS A 320 0.75 -7.99 -12.81
C HIS A 320 1.43 -8.24 -11.46
N ALA A 321 2.23 -9.29 -11.36
CA ALA A 321 2.86 -9.67 -10.11
C ALA A 321 4.31 -10.12 -10.26
N GLY A 322 5.13 -9.75 -9.27
CA GLY A 322 6.48 -10.24 -9.12
C GLY A 322 6.71 -10.87 -7.76
N PHE A 323 7.39 -11.99 -7.66
CA PHE A 323 7.61 -12.63 -6.37
C PHE A 323 8.99 -13.24 -6.21
N ALA A 324 9.40 -13.35 -4.95
CA ALA A 324 10.63 -14.01 -4.55
C ALA A 324 10.36 -14.92 -3.34
N GLN A 325 11.22 -15.92 -3.13
CA GLN A 325 11.05 -16.95 -2.10
C GLN A 325 12.27 -17.05 -1.19
N ALA A 326 12.03 -17.18 0.10
CA ALA A 326 13.04 -17.53 1.08
C ALA A 326 12.91 -19.01 1.45
N PRO A 327 14.02 -19.77 1.63
CA PRO A 327 15.42 -19.31 1.57
C PRO A 327 16.01 -19.31 0.15
N ARG A 328 15.27 -19.77 -0.87
CA ARG A 328 15.75 -20.01 -2.24
C ARG A 328 16.39 -18.76 -2.88
N HIS A 329 15.73 -17.62 -2.77
CA HIS A 329 16.19 -16.38 -3.40
C HIS A 329 16.83 -15.42 -2.38
N ALA A 330 16.39 -15.42 -1.12
CA ALA A 330 16.90 -14.51 -0.10
C ALA A 330 16.77 -15.11 1.30
N LYS A 331 17.58 -14.61 2.24
CA LYS A 331 17.50 -14.99 3.66
C LYS A 331 17.12 -13.82 4.57
N THR A 332 17.04 -12.62 4.04
CA THR A 332 16.70 -11.41 4.78
C THR A 332 15.52 -10.70 4.12
N ARG A 333 14.72 -9.96 4.92
CA ARG A 333 13.63 -9.14 4.43
C ARG A 333 14.09 -8.20 3.31
N GLY A 334 15.19 -7.45 3.54
CA GLY A 334 15.66 -6.46 2.58
C GLY A 334 16.04 -7.04 1.21
N GLU A 335 16.64 -8.24 1.18
CA GLU A 335 16.92 -8.93 -0.07
C GLU A 335 15.65 -9.48 -0.72
N LEU A 336 14.74 -10.04 0.07
CA LEU A 336 13.53 -10.66 -0.43
C LEU A 336 12.60 -9.61 -1.08
N THR A 337 12.40 -8.48 -0.40
CA THR A 337 11.60 -7.36 -0.94
C THR A 337 12.22 -6.76 -2.19
N ARG A 338 13.54 -6.52 -2.20
CA ARG A 338 14.25 -6.03 -3.39
C ARG A 338 14.10 -6.98 -4.58
N ARG A 339 14.20 -8.30 -4.35
CA ARG A 339 14.10 -9.31 -5.42
C ARG A 339 12.67 -9.46 -5.94
N ALA A 340 11.67 -9.32 -5.07
CA ALA A 340 10.28 -9.27 -5.49
C ALA A 340 9.98 -8.00 -6.33
N ASP A 341 10.51 -6.84 -5.95
CA ASP A 341 10.41 -5.60 -6.74
C ASP A 341 11.04 -5.74 -8.14
N LEU A 342 12.23 -6.35 -8.24
CA LEU A 342 12.85 -6.65 -9.53
C LEU A 342 11.99 -7.58 -10.40
N ALA A 343 11.37 -8.58 -9.79
CA ALA A 343 10.45 -9.48 -10.47
C ALA A 343 9.17 -8.76 -10.91
N LEU A 344 8.62 -7.85 -10.08
CA LEU A 344 7.46 -7.03 -10.41
C LEU A 344 7.72 -6.16 -11.64
N ARG A 345 8.86 -5.44 -11.67
CA ARG A 345 9.28 -4.66 -12.85
C ARG A 345 9.47 -5.52 -14.10
N ALA A 346 9.91 -6.77 -13.93
CA ALA A 346 10.01 -7.70 -15.06
C ALA A 346 8.63 -8.18 -15.53
N ALA A 347 7.64 -8.30 -14.64
CA ALA A 347 6.26 -8.60 -14.97
C ALA A 347 5.59 -7.43 -15.70
N ALA A 348 5.77 -6.20 -15.23
CA ALA A 348 5.28 -4.99 -15.89
C ALA A 348 5.68 -4.91 -17.37
N ARG A 349 6.94 -5.26 -17.69
CA ARG A 349 7.42 -5.30 -19.08
C ARG A 349 6.78 -6.38 -19.95
N LYS A 350 6.25 -7.44 -19.33
CA LYS A 350 5.52 -8.50 -20.07
C LYS A 350 4.06 -8.16 -20.30
N GLY A 351 3.57 -7.17 -19.59
CA GLY A 351 2.21 -6.65 -19.71
C GLY A 351 1.20 -7.25 -18.70
N PRO A 352 -0.06 -6.88 -18.87
CA PRO A 352 -1.15 -7.27 -17.99
C PRO A 352 -1.28 -8.78 -17.77
N GLY A 353 -1.57 -9.20 -16.54
CA GLY A 353 -1.71 -10.61 -16.17
C GLY A 353 -0.39 -11.37 -16.02
N ALA A 354 0.75 -10.74 -16.26
CA ALA A 354 2.04 -11.39 -16.16
C ALA A 354 2.42 -11.69 -14.71
N ILE A 355 2.95 -12.88 -14.48
CA ILE A 355 3.53 -13.29 -13.19
C ILE A 355 4.98 -13.66 -13.43
N VAL A 356 5.88 -13.10 -12.65
CA VAL A 356 7.31 -13.35 -12.77
C VAL A 356 7.91 -13.74 -11.42
N MET A 357 8.48 -14.92 -11.36
CA MET A 357 9.32 -15.32 -10.24
C MET A 357 10.73 -14.75 -10.42
N PHE A 358 11.30 -14.20 -9.36
CA PHE A 358 12.68 -13.72 -9.38
C PHE A 358 13.64 -14.85 -9.82
N ASN A 359 14.58 -14.50 -10.67
CA ASN A 359 15.75 -15.29 -10.98
C ASN A 359 16.98 -14.39 -11.15
N VAL A 360 18.17 -14.96 -11.14
CA VAL A 360 19.43 -14.20 -11.18
C VAL A 360 19.58 -13.38 -12.48
N SER A 361 18.99 -13.83 -13.59
CA SER A 361 19.05 -13.09 -14.85
C SER A 361 18.31 -11.75 -14.77
N ILE A 362 17.25 -11.64 -13.96
CA ILE A 362 16.52 -10.37 -13.72
C ILE A 362 17.41 -9.35 -12.98
N ASP A 363 18.20 -9.80 -12.00
CA ASP A 363 19.13 -8.93 -11.28
C ASP A 363 20.23 -8.39 -12.21
N THR A 364 20.72 -9.24 -13.13
CA THR A 364 21.70 -8.85 -14.16
C THR A 364 21.12 -7.78 -15.09
N VAL A 365 19.88 -7.97 -15.58
CA VAL A 365 19.20 -6.99 -16.44
C VAL A 365 19.03 -5.65 -15.73
N SER A 366 18.65 -5.64 -14.46
CA SER A 366 18.53 -4.40 -13.68
C SER A 366 19.87 -3.68 -13.48
N THR A 367 20.94 -4.45 -13.26
CA THR A 367 22.29 -3.91 -13.13
C THR A 367 22.79 -3.34 -14.45
N ASP A 368 22.50 -4.01 -15.57
CA ASP A 368 22.83 -3.54 -16.91
C ASP A 368 22.05 -2.27 -17.27
N GLN A 369 20.78 -2.17 -16.91
CA GLN A 369 20.00 -0.94 -17.14
C GLN A 369 20.60 0.28 -16.42
N LYS A 370 20.99 0.12 -15.14
CA LYS A 370 21.65 1.20 -14.37
C LYS A 370 22.99 1.60 -15.00
N PHE A 371 23.74 0.62 -15.47
CA PHE A 371 24.99 0.86 -16.17
C PHE A 371 24.75 1.65 -17.45
N ILE A 372 23.80 1.20 -18.30
CA ILE A 372 23.46 1.84 -19.57
C ILE A 372 22.99 3.27 -19.33
N HIS A 373 22.08 3.48 -18.37
CA HIS A 373 21.57 4.81 -18.01
C HIS A 373 22.70 5.80 -17.70
N ARG A 374 23.76 5.34 -17.04
CA ARG A 374 24.91 6.17 -16.69
C ARG A 374 25.87 6.40 -17.86
N GLU A 375 26.15 5.36 -18.65
CA GLU A 375 27.23 5.39 -19.67
C GLU A 375 26.75 5.81 -21.07
N LEU A 376 25.46 5.59 -21.41
CA LEU A 376 24.95 5.87 -22.75
C LEU A 376 25.07 7.34 -23.19
N PRO A 377 24.80 8.36 -22.34
CA PRO A 377 25.02 9.77 -22.72
C PRO A 377 26.48 10.06 -23.09
N ARG A 378 27.42 9.39 -22.41
CA ARG A 378 28.85 9.50 -22.69
C ARG A 378 29.21 8.79 -24.00
N ALA A 379 28.64 7.64 -24.28
CA ALA A 379 28.90 6.85 -25.49
C ALA A 379 28.61 7.64 -26.77
N LEU A 380 27.55 8.47 -26.76
CA LEU A 380 27.21 9.38 -27.85
C LEU A 380 28.33 10.38 -28.16
N SER A 381 28.94 10.96 -27.12
CA SER A 381 30.01 11.95 -27.26
C SER A 381 31.40 11.31 -27.50
N ALA A 382 31.58 10.07 -27.06
CA ALA A 382 32.86 9.34 -27.14
C ALA A 382 33.06 8.54 -28.44
N ASN A 383 32.13 8.62 -29.38
CA ASN A 383 32.13 7.81 -30.62
C ASN A 383 32.15 6.29 -30.35
N GLU A 384 31.52 5.84 -29.26
CA GLU A 384 31.39 4.42 -28.95
C GLU A 384 30.22 3.76 -29.72
N LEU A 385 29.31 4.55 -30.29
CA LEU A 385 28.26 4.08 -31.19
C LEU A 385 28.78 3.97 -32.62
N ASP A 386 28.47 2.87 -33.29
CA ASP A 386 28.79 2.64 -34.70
C ASP A 386 27.68 1.86 -35.39
N LEU A 387 27.67 1.84 -36.72
CA LEU A 387 26.74 1.09 -37.55
C LEU A 387 27.40 -0.14 -38.15
N TYR A 388 26.76 -1.28 -37.96
CA TYR A 388 27.04 -2.49 -38.71
C TYR A 388 25.96 -2.64 -39.77
N TYR A 389 26.31 -3.29 -40.88
CA TYR A 389 25.42 -3.41 -42.02
C TYR A 389 25.25 -4.88 -42.36
N GLN A 390 23.99 -5.31 -42.54
CA GLN A 390 23.68 -6.68 -42.94
C GLN A 390 23.14 -6.70 -44.38
N PRO A 391 23.71 -7.51 -45.27
CA PRO A 391 23.25 -7.60 -46.65
C PRO A 391 21.82 -8.13 -46.77
N ILE A 392 21.09 -7.49 -47.69
CA ILE A 392 19.77 -7.94 -48.16
C ILE A 392 19.96 -8.37 -49.61
N VAL A 393 19.49 -9.58 -49.93
CA VAL A 393 19.70 -10.17 -51.27
C VAL A 393 18.36 -10.43 -51.95
N ALA A 394 18.34 -10.27 -53.28
CA ALA A 394 17.20 -10.68 -54.07
C ALA A 394 17.04 -12.22 -54.01
N SER A 395 15.82 -12.71 -53.84
CA SER A 395 15.52 -14.14 -53.75
C SER A 395 15.88 -14.89 -55.03
N HIS A 396 15.81 -14.19 -56.17
CA HIS A 396 16.25 -14.68 -57.47
C HIS A 396 17.64 -14.13 -57.80
N GLY A 397 18.58 -15.00 -58.02
CA GLY A 397 19.95 -14.66 -58.41
C GLY A 397 20.88 -14.32 -57.24
N GLY A 398 20.43 -14.10 -56.01
CA GLY A 398 21.26 -13.86 -54.81
C GLY A 398 22.09 -12.57 -54.89
N ARG A 399 21.69 -11.59 -55.74
CA ARG A 399 22.35 -10.28 -55.83
C ARG A 399 22.01 -9.42 -54.61
N MET A 400 23.00 -8.74 -54.03
CA MET A 400 22.78 -7.76 -53.01
C MET A 400 21.95 -6.59 -53.57
N VAL A 401 20.83 -6.27 -52.96
CA VAL A 401 19.91 -5.19 -53.36
C VAL A 401 19.83 -4.08 -52.33
N GLY A 402 20.23 -4.38 -51.09
CA GLY A 402 20.25 -3.43 -50.01
C GLY A 402 21.10 -3.91 -48.83
N VAL A 403 21.19 -3.07 -47.83
CA VAL A 403 21.78 -3.38 -46.54
C VAL A 403 20.93 -2.78 -45.44
N GLU A 404 20.76 -3.48 -44.31
CA GLU A 404 20.16 -2.94 -43.11
C GLU A 404 21.25 -2.36 -42.21
N ALA A 405 21.09 -1.11 -41.77
CA ALA A 405 21.97 -0.42 -40.83
C ALA A 405 21.56 -0.74 -39.38
N LEU A 406 22.41 -1.45 -38.68
CA LEU A 406 22.19 -1.96 -37.36
C LEU A 406 23.12 -1.26 -36.36
N LEU A 407 22.56 -0.50 -35.44
CA LEU A 407 23.30 0.22 -34.40
C LEU A 407 24.04 -0.76 -33.49
N ARG A 408 25.27 -0.42 -33.09
CA ARG A 408 26.12 -1.17 -32.17
C ARG A 408 26.75 -0.19 -31.18
N TRP A 409 26.83 -0.60 -29.93
CA TRP A 409 27.58 0.15 -28.93
C TRP A 409 28.84 -0.63 -28.55
N ASN A 410 29.99 -0.13 -28.98
CA ASN A 410 31.30 -0.73 -28.76
C ASN A 410 31.91 -0.13 -27.48
N HIS A 411 31.56 -0.69 -26.33
CA HIS A 411 32.04 -0.21 -25.03
C HIS A 411 33.42 -0.75 -24.70
N ALA A 412 34.34 0.11 -24.23
CA ALA A 412 35.76 -0.21 -24.02
C ALA A 412 36.01 -1.43 -23.09
N THR A 413 35.19 -1.64 -22.07
CA THR A 413 35.38 -2.73 -21.09
C THR A 413 34.37 -3.87 -21.22
N ARG A 414 33.19 -3.62 -21.81
CA ARG A 414 32.12 -4.62 -21.95
C ARG A 414 32.00 -5.20 -23.36
N GLY A 415 32.83 -4.74 -24.31
CA GLY A 415 32.72 -5.12 -25.72
C GLY A 415 31.45 -4.57 -26.38
N THR A 416 30.94 -5.27 -27.37
CA THR A 416 29.75 -4.82 -28.11
C THR A 416 28.47 -5.09 -27.34
N ILE A 417 27.73 -4.04 -26.99
CA ILE A 417 26.41 -4.10 -26.34
C ILE A 417 25.33 -4.09 -27.42
N ALA A 418 24.41 -5.06 -27.35
CA ALA A 418 23.37 -5.23 -28.36
C ALA A 418 22.28 -4.12 -28.24
N PRO A 419 21.68 -3.67 -29.35
CA PRO A 419 20.62 -2.65 -29.36
C PRO A 419 19.44 -3.00 -28.47
N ALA A 420 18.99 -4.23 -28.46
CA ALA A 420 17.88 -4.71 -27.62
C ALA A 420 18.11 -4.45 -26.11
N THR A 421 19.36 -4.25 -25.68
CA THR A 421 19.71 -3.98 -24.28
C THR A 421 19.68 -2.49 -23.98
N PHE A 422 20.11 -1.61 -24.88
CA PHE A 422 20.27 -0.18 -24.59
C PHE A 422 19.22 0.73 -25.25
N ILE A 423 18.59 0.33 -26.36
CA ILE A 423 17.54 1.15 -27.00
C ILE A 423 16.35 1.42 -26.06
N PRO A 424 15.79 0.45 -25.31
CA PRO A 424 14.72 0.74 -24.38
C PRO A 424 15.09 1.75 -23.28
N VAL A 425 16.37 1.76 -22.87
CA VAL A 425 16.89 2.74 -21.91
C VAL A 425 17.07 4.11 -22.57
N ALA A 426 17.54 4.14 -23.82
CA ALA A 426 17.65 5.37 -24.61
C ALA A 426 16.29 6.04 -24.81
N GLU A 427 15.25 5.26 -25.07
CA GLU A 427 13.86 5.73 -25.19
C GLU A 427 13.38 6.38 -23.90
N GLN A 428 13.57 5.72 -22.75
CA GLN A 428 13.23 6.26 -21.43
C GLN A 428 13.99 7.56 -21.08
N MET A 429 15.20 7.69 -21.60
CA MET A 429 16.04 8.88 -21.41
C MET A 429 15.77 10.01 -22.40
N GLY A 430 14.91 9.82 -23.41
CA GLY A 430 14.66 10.80 -24.46
C GLY A 430 15.86 11.01 -25.40
N LEU A 431 16.74 10.02 -25.55
CA LEU A 431 17.95 10.12 -26.38
C LEU A 431 17.74 9.70 -27.83
N MET A 432 16.53 9.25 -28.19
CA MET A 432 16.26 8.66 -29.51
C MET A 432 16.41 9.66 -30.66
N ASP A 433 16.14 10.94 -30.46
CA ASP A 433 16.34 11.96 -31.50
C ASP A 433 17.83 12.14 -31.84
N THR A 434 18.68 12.16 -30.81
CA THR A 434 20.13 12.27 -31.01
C THR A 434 20.71 11.01 -31.66
N ILE A 435 20.27 9.83 -31.21
CA ILE A 435 20.67 8.54 -31.76
C ILE A 435 20.17 8.42 -33.20
N GLY A 436 18.92 8.75 -33.50
CA GLY A 436 18.34 8.67 -34.83
C GLY A 436 19.03 9.61 -35.83
N ALA A 437 19.35 10.83 -35.40
CA ALA A 437 20.12 11.76 -36.20
C ALA A 437 21.52 11.21 -36.55
N PHE A 438 22.21 10.62 -35.58
CA PHE A 438 23.49 9.93 -35.79
C PHE A 438 23.34 8.78 -36.78
N VAL A 439 22.36 7.89 -36.56
CA VAL A 439 22.13 6.70 -37.40
C VAL A 439 21.84 7.09 -38.87
N LEU A 440 20.89 8.02 -39.09
CA LEU A 440 20.52 8.47 -40.43
C LEU A 440 21.70 9.10 -41.18
N ARG A 441 22.41 10.06 -40.54
CA ARG A 441 23.58 10.69 -41.19
C ARG A 441 24.67 9.69 -41.49
N ARG A 442 24.97 8.79 -40.56
CA ARG A 442 26.01 7.78 -40.73
C ARG A 442 25.64 6.75 -41.81
N ALA A 443 24.39 6.26 -41.81
CA ALA A 443 23.92 5.31 -42.82
C ALA A 443 23.95 5.91 -44.25
N LEU A 444 23.47 7.14 -44.41
CA LEU A 444 23.48 7.84 -45.69
C LEU A 444 24.91 8.20 -46.16
N HIS A 445 25.81 8.54 -45.22
CA HIS A 445 27.22 8.78 -45.53
C HIS A 445 27.89 7.55 -46.13
N GLU A 446 27.64 6.37 -45.59
CA GLU A 446 28.16 5.12 -46.15
C GLU A 446 27.43 4.74 -47.47
N ALA A 447 26.09 4.91 -47.53
CA ALA A 447 25.31 4.64 -48.73
C ALA A 447 25.78 5.44 -49.96
N LYS A 448 26.28 6.68 -49.78
CA LYS A 448 26.85 7.50 -50.84
C LYS A 448 28.03 6.84 -51.57
N ARG A 449 28.77 5.97 -50.86
CA ARG A 449 29.96 5.26 -51.41
C ARG A 449 29.61 3.99 -52.17
N TRP A 450 28.38 3.50 -51.96
CA TRP A 450 27.90 2.26 -52.57
C TRP A 450 27.17 2.50 -53.90
N PRO A 451 27.02 1.48 -54.75
CA PRO A 451 26.31 1.58 -56.01
C PRO A 451 24.90 2.19 -55.86
N ASP A 452 24.45 2.93 -56.86
CA ASP A 452 23.17 3.65 -56.80
C ASP A 452 21.94 2.73 -56.79
N ASP A 453 22.10 1.48 -57.20
CA ASP A 453 21.06 0.45 -57.15
C ASP A 453 20.98 -0.27 -55.78
N LEU A 454 21.84 0.12 -54.81
CA LEU A 454 21.84 -0.43 -53.47
C LEU A 454 21.14 0.55 -52.53
N TYR A 455 20.12 0.09 -51.82
CA TYR A 455 19.45 0.88 -50.76
C TYR A 455 20.02 0.60 -49.39
N VAL A 456 19.80 1.53 -48.45
CA VAL A 456 20.07 1.36 -47.03
C VAL A 456 18.77 1.43 -46.24
N ALA A 457 18.54 0.44 -45.39
CA ALA A 457 17.42 0.39 -44.49
C ALA A 457 17.83 0.86 -43.07
N VAL A 458 16.99 1.66 -42.43
CA VAL A 458 17.25 2.25 -41.13
C VAL A 458 16.00 2.08 -40.23
N ASN A 459 16.18 1.49 -39.08
CA ASN A 459 15.14 1.31 -38.07
C ASN A 459 14.78 2.63 -37.39
N LEU A 460 13.48 2.90 -37.28
CA LEU A 460 12.92 4.01 -36.49
C LEU A 460 12.19 3.49 -35.27
N SER A 461 12.45 4.10 -34.11
CA SER A 461 11.67 3.75 -32.91
C SER A 461 10.25 4.31 -33.00
N PRO A 462 9.27 3.69 -32.29
CA PRO A 462 7.91 4.19 -32.21
C PRO A 462 7.83 5.66 -31.75
N LEU A 463 8.69 6.06 -30.83
CA LEU A 463 8.73 7.43 -30.31
C LEU A 463 9.16 8.42 -31.41
N GLN A 464 10.13 8.07 -32.23
CA GLN A 464 10.60 8.92 -33.32
C GLN A 464 9.53 9.11 -34.40
N VAL A 465 8.79 8.06 -34.74
CA VAL A 465 7.73 8.17 -35.77
C VAL A 465 6.58 9.06 -35.26
N ARG A 466 6.31 9.04 -33.98
CA ARG A 466 5.29 9.93 -33.35
C ARG A 466 5.73 11.40 -33.33
N ASP A 467 7.02 11.66 -33.27
CA ASP A 467 7.53 13.04 -33.27
C ASP A 467 7.43 13.65 -34.68
N ARG A 468 6.90 14.88 -34.74
CA ARG A 468 6.79 15.64 -36.00
C ARG A 468 8.13 16.05 -36.58
N THR A 469 9.14 16.12 -35.76
CA THR A 469 10.50 16.52 -36.17
C THR A 469 11.21 15.49 -37.02
N ILE A 470 10.76 14.22 -37.05
CA ILE A 470 11.36 13.14 -37.84
C ILE A 470 11.41 13.48 -39.35
N VAL A 471 10.36 14.11 -39.89
CA VAL A 471 10.29 14.46 -41.31
C VAL A 471 11.38 15.48 -41.65
N ASP A 472 11.60 16.47 -40.79
CA ASP A 472 12.65 17.48 -41.00
C ASP A 472 14.04 16.90 -40.80
N LEU A 473 14.20 15.97 -39.85
CA LEU A 473 15.44 15.25 -39.64
C LEU A 473 15.84 14.42 -40.89
N VAL A 474 14.91 13.66 -41.45
CA VAL A 474 15.14 12.86 -42.67
C VAL A 474 15.46 13.78 -43.86
N ARG A 475 14.70 14.87 -44.03
CA ARG A 475 14.94 15.87 -45.10
C ARG A 475 16.34 16.46 -45.00
N SER A 476 16.77 16.85 -43.79
CA SER A 476 18.11 17.42 -43.58
C SER A 476 19.21 16.41 -43.87
N ALA A 477 19.05 15.15 -43.38
CA ALA A 477 20.04 14.10 -43.62
C ALA A 477 20.19 13.74 -45.10
N LEU A 478 19.10 13.72 -45.87
CA LEU A 478 19.12 13.50 -47.32
C LEU A 478 19.81 14.67 -48.05
N ALA A 479 19.49 15.92 -47.66
CA ALA A 479 20.13 17.10 -48.24
C ALA A 479 21.65 17.13 -47.97
N GLU A 480 22.09 16.82 -46.76
CA GLU A 480 23.50 16.76 -46.37
C GLU A 480 24.27 15.66 -47.12
N SER A 481 23.67 14.50 -47.31
CA SER A 481 24.33 13.35 -47.96
C SER A 481 24.32 13.43 -49.48
N ALA A 482 23.34 14.10 -50.07
CA ALA A 482 23.06 14.09 -51.52
C ALA A 482 22.78 12.67 -52.07
N VAL A 483 22.30 11.75 -51.25
CA VAL A 483 21.85 10.40 -51.66
C VAL A 483 20.42 10.51 -52.19
N ALA A 484 20.10 9.79 -53.25
CA ALA A 484 18.76 9.76 -53.80
C ALA A 484 17.76 9.25 -52.72
N PRO A 485 16.65 9.96 -52.42
CA PRO A 485 15.71 9.55 -51.37
C PRO A 485 15.22 8.11 -51.52
N SER A 486 15.00 7.63 -52.75
CA SER A 486 14.57 6.25 -53.03
C SER A 486 15.57 5.16 -52.58
N ARG A 487 16.79 5.54 -52.22
CA ARG A 487 17.80 4.64 -51.65
C ARG A 487 17.71 4.52 -50.14
N LEU A 488 16.88 5.32 -49.45
CA LEU A 488 16.62 5.19 -48.04
C LEU A 488 15.29 4.44 -47.81
N VAL A 489 15.34 3.39 -47.02
CA VAL A 489 14.18 2.65 -46.54
C VAL A 489 14.11 2.89 -45.03
N LEU A 490 12.97 3.40 -44.54
CA LEU A 490 12.73 3.58 -43.12
C LEU A 490 11.90 2.41 -42.61
N GLU A 491 12.38 1.70 -41.59
CA GLU A 491 11.73 0.52 -41.02
C GLU A 491 10.98 0.91 -39.77
N ILE A 492 9.69 0.58 -39.69
CA ILE A 492 8.81 0.86 -38.56
C ILE A 492 8.16 -0.43 -38.07
N THR A 493 8.08 -0.65 -36.80
CA THR A 493 7.44 -1.84 -36.21
C THR A 493 5.92 -1.75 -36.28
N GLU A 494 5.24 -2.91 -36.27
CA GLU A 494 3.77 -3.03 -36.29
C GLU A 494 3.07 -2.22 -35.19
N GLY A 495 3.67 -2.16 -33.97
CA GLY A 495 3.12 -1.44 -32.84
C GLY A 495 2.89 0.06 -33.06
N VAL A 496 3.63 0.68 -33.99
CA VAL A 496 3.46 2.10 -34.37
C VAL A 496 2.10 2.37 -35.00
N LEU A 497 1.55 1.38 -35.72
CA LEU A 497 0.32 1.53 -36.48
C LEU A 497 -0.97 1.48 -35.64
N ILE A 498 -0.87 1.00 -34.41
CA ILE A 498 -2.03 0.78 -33.51
C ILE A 498 -2.44 2.08 -32.82
N ASP A 499 -1.48 2.86 -32.38
CA ASP A 499 -1.69 4.09 -31.62
C ASP A 499 -1.93 5.28 -32.58
N ASN A 500 -3.11 5.88 -32.53
CA ASN A 500 -3.50 7.02 -33.35
C ASN A 500 -3.30 6.83 -34.87
N PRO A 501 -4.00 5.87 -35.52
CA PRO A 501 -3.71 5.46 -36.90
C PRO A 501 -3.77 6.62 -37.92
N ASP A 502 -4.68 7.58 -37.74
CA ASP A 502 -4.84 8.68 -38.69
C ASP A 502 -3.64 9.65 -38.69
N GLU A 503 -3.06 9.91 -37.52
CA GLU A 503 -1.84 10.71 -37.43
C GLU A 503 -0.65 9.97 -38.02
N MET A 504 -0.54 8.65 -37.80
CA MET A 504 0.51 7.81 -38.35
C MET A 504 0.44 7.71 -39.85
N VAL A 505 -0.77 7.53 -40.44
CA VAL A 505 -0.94 7.58 -41.90
C VAL A 505 -0.39 8.89 -42.49
N LYS A 506 -0.74 10.02 -41.87
CA LYS A 506 -0.22 11.33 -42.29
C LYS A 506 1.30 11.40 -42.20
N ARG A 507 1.88 10.94 -41.10
CA ARG A 507 3.31 10.97 -40.87
C ARG A 507 4.08 10.13 -41.86
N ILE A 508 3.62 8.90 -42.11
CA ILE A 508 4.23 8.00 -43.11
C ILE A 508 4.10 8.59 -44.48
N LYS A 509 2.98 9.25 -44.80
CA LYS A 509 2.80 9.95 -46.08
C LYS A 509 3.76 11.12 -46.20
N ASP A 510 3.93 11.95 -45.15
CA ASP A 510 4.88 13.06 -45.17
C ASP A 510 6.34 12.57 -45.42
N LEU A 511 6.72 11.41 -44.89
CA LEU A 511 8.01 10.76 -45.18
C LEU A 511 8.07 10.26 -46.60
N HIS A 512 7.02 9.57 -47.07
CA HIS A 512 6.95 9.05 -48.46
C HIS A 512 6.99 10.19 -49.50
N ASP A 513 6.39 11.34 -49.19
CA ASP A 513 6.43 12.54 -50.06
C ASP A 513 7.84 13.15 -50.18
N LEU A 514 8.80 12.80 -49.29
CA LEU A 514 10.23 13.08 -49.49
C LEU A 514 10.90 12.16 -50.52
N GLY A 515 10.22 11.12 -50.98
CA GLY A 515 10.72 10.12 -51.90
C GLY A 515 11.45 8.95 -51.25
N VAL A 516 11.40 8.84 -49.90
CA VAL A 516 11.94 7.67 -49.18
C VAL A 516 10.93 6.53 -49.20
N ARG A 517 11.41 5.31 -49.04
CA ARG A 517 10.56 4.13 -48.92
C ARG A 517 10.33 3.78 -47.46
N VAL A 518 9.16 3.23 -47.15
CA VAL A 518 8.81 2.79 -45.81
C VAL A 518 8.53 1.30 -45.77
N ALA A 519 9.17 0.60 -44.85
CA ALA A 519 8.97 -0.83 -44.60
C ALA A 519 8.28 -1.08 -43.25
N LEU A 520 7.36 -2.02 -43.25
CA LEU A 520 6.77 -2.53 -42.02
C LEU A 520 7.59 -3.71 -41.51
N ASP A 521 8.13 -3.58 -40.31
CA ASP A 521 9.00 -4.56 -39.66
C ASP A 521 8.28 -5.44 -38.65
N ASP A 522 8.85 -6.61 -38.35
CA ASP A 522 8.37 -7.61 -37.38
C ASP A 522 6.91 -8.09 -37.63
N PHE A 523 6.48 -8.11 -38.90
CA PHE A 523 5.09 -8.45 -39.25
C PHE A 523 4.70 -9.86 -38.81
N GLY A 524 3.58 -9.92 -38.04
CA GLY A 524 2.99 -11.16 -37.53
C GLY A 524 3.43 -11.53 -36.13
N SER A 525 4.30 -10.75 -35.49
CA SER A 525 4.68 -10.94 -34.07
C SER A 525 3.67 -10.35 -33.11
N GLY A 526 2.70 -9.53 -33.60
CA GLY A 526 1.69 -8.82 -32.82
C GLY A 526 0.25 -9.01 -33.32
N TYR A 527 -0.64 -8.11 -32.94
CA TYR A 527 -2.06 -8.09 -33.34
C TYR A 527 -2.24 -7.31 -34.65
N SER A 528 -1.96 -7.93 -35.79
CA SER A 528 -2.15 -7.30 -37.10
C SER A 528 -3.65 -7.14 -37.39
N ASN A 529 -4.15 -5.92 -37.39
CA ASN A 529 -5.42 -5.62 -38.00
C ASN A 529 -5.22 -5.35 -39.52
N LEU A 530 -5.44 -6.37 -40.34
CA LEU A 530 -5.32 -6.32 -41.79
C LEU A 530 -6.02 -5.12 -42.45
N GLY A 531 -7.11 -4.61 -41.83
CA GLY A 531 -7.86 -3.45 -42.33
C GLY A 531 -7.06 -2.14 -42.28
N TYR A 532 -6.07 -2.04 -41.40
CA TYR A 532 -5.21 -0.85 -41.34
C TYR A 532 -4.08 -0.87 -42.32
N LEU A 533 -3.52 -2.04 -42.67
CA LEU A 533 -2.39 -2.16 -43.63
C LEU A 533 -2.71 -1.47 -44.97
N GLN A 534 -3.92 -1.54 -45.47
CA GLN A 534 -4.33 -0.90 -46.72
C GLN A 534 -4.33 0.63 -46.66
N ARG A 535 -4.37 1.24 -45.49
CA ARG A 535 -4.43 2.69 -45.31
C ARG A 535 -3.06 3.35 -45.31
N PHE A 536 -2.00 2.58 -45.02
CA PHE A 536 -0.66 3.11 -44.88
C PHE A 536 0.09 3.04 -46.22
N PRO A 537 0.74 4.10 -46.67
CA PRO A 537 1.58 4.10 -47.86
C PRO A 537 2.92 3.40 -47.58
N LEU A 538 2.89 2.08 -47.60
CA LEU A 538 4.05 1.22 -47.38
C LEU A 538 4.62 0.75 -48.72
N ASP A 539 5.94 0.49 -48.76
CA ASP A 539 6.64 -0.06 -49.91
C ASP A 539 7.09 -1.50 -49.70
N LYS A 540 7.35 -1.87 -48.44
CA LYS A 540 7.89 -3.19 -48.09
C LYS A 540 7.22 -3.79 -46.86
N LEU A 541 7.21 -5.12 -46.80
CA LEU A 541 6.78 -5.92 -45.70
C LEU A 541 7.91 -6.88 -45.30
N LYS A 542 8.38 -6.80 -44.03
CA LYS A 542 9.40 -7.69 -43.48
C LYS A 542 8.74 -8.77 -42.64
N ILE A 543 9.01 -10.03 -42.98
CA ILE A 543 8.52 -11.19 -42.21
C ILE A 543 9.54 -11.54 -41.14
N ASP A 544 9.10 -11.56 -39.87
CA ASP A 544 9.96 -11.83 -38.72
C ASP A 544 10.59 -13.23 -38.78
N LYS A 545 11.81 -13.34 -38.29
CA LYS A 545 12.61 -14.56 -38.20
C LYS A 545 11.92 -15.73 -37.50
N SER A 546 10.97 -15.50 -36.58
CA SER A 546 10.25 -16.55 -35.85
C SER A 546 9.48 -17.47 -36.81
N PHE A 547 8.95 -16.92 -37.90
CA PHE A 547 8.27 -17.72 -38.93
C PHE A 547 9.23 -18.60 -39.72
N VAL A 548 10.45 -18.10 -39.95
CA VAL A 548 11.50 -18.87 -40.63
C VAL A 548 12.05 -19.99 -39.74
N ALA A 549 12.18 -19.73 -38.45
CA ALA A 549 12.56 -20.74 -37.45
C ALA A 549 11.56 -21.90 -37.39
N ALA A 550 10.27 -21.63 -37.63
CA ALA A 550 9.21 -22.64 -37.68
C ALA A 550 9.21 -23.49 -38.95
N LEU A 551 9.95 -23.06 -40.01
CA LEU A 551 10.11 -23.83 -41.24
C LEU A 551 10.89 -25.13 -40.98
N GLY A 552 10.28 -26.25 -41.29
CA GLY A 552 10.88 -27.57 -41.09
C GLY A 552 10.56 -28.25 -39.76
N HIS A 553 9.97 -27.53 -38.79
CA HIS A 553 9.58 -28.10 -37.53
C HIS A 553 8.05 -28.27 -37.39
N SER A 554 7.26 -27.53 -38.18
CA SER A 554 5.79 -27.66 -38.20
C SER A 554 5.29 -27.67 -39.66
N SER A 555 4.25 -28.49 -39.92
CA SER A 555 3.56 -28.53 -41.21
C SER A 555 2.90 -27.20 -41.60
N ASN A 556 2.68 -26.29 -40.62
CA ASN A 556 1.96 -25.04 -40.81
C ASN A 556 2.85 -23.83 -41.08
N GLY A 557 4.16 -23.87 -40.76
CA GLY A 557 5.06 -22.74 -40.92
C GLY A 557 5.15 -22.23 -42.37
N GLY A 558 5.24 -23.14 -43.34
CA GLY A 558 5.28 -22.79 -44.76
C GLY A 558 3.98 -22.16 -45.27
N VAL A 559 2.84 -22.62 -44.78
CA VAL A 559 1.51 -22.09 -45.19
C VAL A 559 1.32 -20.65 -44.71
N ILE A 560 1.79 -20.33 -43.51
CA ILE A 560 1.68 -18.95 -42.95
C ILE A 560 2.54 -18.00 -43.78
N ILE A 561 3.79 -18.37 -44.08
CA ILE A 561 4.68 -17.53 -44.91
C ILE A 561 4.07 -17.32 -46.31
N GLN A 562 3.52 -18.36 -46.95
CA GLN A 562 2.85 -18.23 -48.23
C GLN A 562 1.67 -17.27 -48.19
N ALA A 563 0.86 -17.33 -47.11
CA ALA A 563 -0.26 -16.43 -46.92
C ALA A 563 0.20 -14.96 -46.75
N ILE A 564 1.29 -14.72 -45.98
CA ILE A 564 1.84 -13.37 -45.78
C ILE A 564 2.43 -12.85 -47.12
N VAL A 565 3.15 -13.67 -47.86
CA VAL A 565 3.70 -13.30 -49.19
C VAL A 565 2.57 -12.96 -50.17
N ALA A 566 1.51 -13.78 -50.20
CA ALA A 566 0.35 -13.50 -51.05
C ALA A 566 -0.34 -12.18 -50.65
N LEU A 567 -0.46 -11.88 -49.36
CA LEU A 567 -0.98 -10.62 -48.86
C LEU A 567 -0.12 -9.43 -49.29
N GLY A 568 1.19 -9.49 -49.07
CA GLY A 568 2.14 -8.44 -49.48
C GLY A 568 2.02 -8.14 -50.99
N ARG A 569 1.97 -9.18 -51.82
CA ARG A 569 1.78 -9.03 -53.27
C ARG A 569 0.43 -8.41 -53.63
N ALA A 570 -0.66 -8.81 -52.94
CA ALA A 570 -1.99 -8.23 -53.17
C ALA A 570 -2.02 -6.74 -52.84
N LEU A 571 -1.19 -6.30 -51.88
CA LEU A 571 -1.02 -4.90 -51.50
C LEU A 571 0.04 -4.14 -52.33
N GLY A 572 0.72 -4.81 -53.27
CA GLY A 572 1.78 -4.20 -54.07
C GLY A 572 3.10 -3.98 -53.32
N LEU A 573 3.30 -4.66 -52.17
CA LEU A 573 4.48 -4.52 -51.34
C LEU A 573 5.60 -5.48 -51.74
N THR A 574 6.85 -5.05 -51.64
CA THR A 574 8.03 -5.94 -51.71
C THR A 574 8.12 -6.74 -50.40
N VAL A 575 8.17 -8.06 -50.51
CA VAL A 575 8.25 -8.93 -49.32
C VAL A 575 9.69 -9.36 -49.06
N LEU A 576 10.21 -8.93 -47.91
CA LEU A 576 11.52 -9.34 -47.36
C LEU A 576 11.30 -10.37 -46.24
N VAL A 577 12.10 -11.43 -46.23
CA VAL A 577 12.08 -12.44 -45.16
C VAL A 577 13.40 -12.43 -44.40
N GLU A 578 13.30 -12.33 -43.08
CA GLU A 578 14.43 -12.26 -42.15
C GLU A 578 14.82 -13.63 -41.56
N GLY A 579 16.04 -13.70 -41.03
CA GLY A 579 16.51 -14.87 -40.28
C GLY A 579 16.76 -16.11 -41.10
N VAL A 580 17.14 -15.97 -42.39
CA VAL A 580 17.49 -17.10 -43.25
C VAL A 580 18.88 -17.62 -42.85
N GLU A 581 18.96 -18.84 -42.34
CA GLU A 581 20.20 -19.44 -41.83
C GLU A 581 20.66 -20.65 -42.65
N THR A 582 19.75 -21.31 -43.37
CA THR A 582 20.06 -22.52 -44.12
C THR A 582 19.66 -22.41 -45.59
N GLU A 583 20.37 -23.15 -46.44
CA GLU A 583 20.05 -23.24 -47.86
C GLU A 583 18.65 -23.85 -48.09
N HIS A 584 18.24 -24.75 -47.21
CA HIS A 584 16.91 -25.34 -47.27
C HIS A 584 15.81 -24.26 -47.06
N GLN A 585 15.97 -23.40 -46.06
CA GLN A 585 15.06 -22.28 -45.83
C GLN A 585 15.04 -21.35 -47.06
N ARG A 586 16.19 -21.02 -47.63
CA ARG A 586 16.31 -20.17 -48.84
C ARG A 586 15.50 -20.73 -50.01
N VAL A 587 15.60 -22.04 -50.27
CA VAL A 587 14.84 -22.69 -51.34
C VAL A 587 13.33 -22.62 -51.08
N LEU A 588 12.89 -22.94 -49.87
CA LEU A 588 11.46 -22.90 -49.50
C LEU A 588 10.89 -21.49 -49.63
N LEU A 589 11.60 -20.49 -49.15
CA LEU A 589 11.17 -19.08 -49.19
C LEU A 589 11.11 -18.56 -50.63
N ARG A 590 12.07 -18.97 -51.49
CA ARG A 590 12.02 -18.67 -52.92
C ARG A 590 10.79 -19.31 -53.59
N LEU A 591 10.48 -20.57 -53.25
CA LEU A 591 9.27 -21.23 -53.77
C LEU A 591 7.98 -20.59 -53.24
N ALA A 592 7.98 -20.07 -51.99
CA ALA A 592 6.88 -19.29 -51.44
C ALA A 592 6.71 -17.95 -52.17
N GLY A 593 7.72 -17.49 -52.91
CA GLY A 593 7.66 -16.34 -53.76
C GLY A 593 8.04 -15.02 -53.07
N CYS A 594 8.84 -15.03 -52.00
CA CYS A 594 9.36 -13.80 -51.43
C CYS A 594 10.29 -13.09 -52.40
N ASP A 595 10.41 -11.76 -52.32
CA ASP A 595 11.20 -10.94 -53.23
C ASP A 595 12.63 -10.77 -52.73
N GLU A 596 12.83 -10.59 -51.47
CA GLU A 596 14.11 -10.33 -50.82
C GLU A 596 14.31 -11.24 -49.61
N MET A 597 15.55 -11.50 -49.22
CA MET A 597 15.94 -12.33 -48.10
C MET A 597 17.11 -11.72 -47.34
N GLN A 598 17.09 -11.89 -46.01
CA GLN A 598 18.17 -11.49 -45.13
C GLN A 598 18.42 -12.57 -44.07
N GLY A 599 19.69 -12.79 -43.71
CA GLY A 599 20.02 -13.76 -42.67
C GLY A 599 21.48 -14.17 -42.64
N PHE A 600 21.85 -14.98 -41.68
CA PHE A 600 23.23 -15.41 -41.47
C PHE A 600 23.73 -16.37 -42.57
N LEU A 601 22.83 -16.94 -43.33
CA LEU A 601 23.21 -17.68 -44.55
C LEU A 601 23.99 -16.80 -45.52
N PHE A 602 23.66 -15.53 -45.64
CA PHE A 602 24.29 -14.61 -46.58
C PHE A 602 25.47 -13.88 -45.94
N ALA A 603 25.24 -13.20 -44.81
CA ALA A 603 26.28 -12.61 -43.97
C ALA A 603 25.72 -12.20 -42.62
N LYS A 604 26.59 -12.19 -41.62
CA LYS A 604 26.30 -11.54 -40.33
C LYS A 604 26.45 -10.01 -40.48
N PRO A 605 25.80 -9.21 -39.58
CA PRO A 605 26.05 -7.77 -39.53
C PRO A 605 27.54 -7.47 -39.37
N ALA A 606 28.09 -6.59 -40.21
CA ALA A 606 29.51 -6.28 -40.24
C ALA A 606 29.76 -4.78 -40.48
N PRO A 607 30.92 -4.23 -40.14
CA PRO A 607 31.28 -2.84 -40.44
C PRO A 607 31.22 -2.53 -41.95
N ALA A 608 31.01 -1.27 -42.34
CA ALA A 608 30.87 -0.82 -43.73
C ALA A 608 32.00 -1.33 -44.66
N LYS A 609 33.24 -1.38 -44.15
CA LYS A 609 34.39 -1.92 -44.92
C LYS A 609 34.22 -3.38 -45.37
N ALA A 610 33.47 -4.19 -44.62
CA ALA A 610 33.17 -5.57 -45.00
C ALA A 610 32.17 -5.60 -46.18
N ILE A 611 31.18 -4.71 -46.17
CA ILE A 611 30.24 -4.55 -47.28
C ILE A 611 30.98 -4.12 -48.56
N ASP A 612 31.92 -3.15 -48.44
CA ASP A 612 32.78 -2.74 -49.58
C ASP A 612 33.46 -3.94 -50.21
N ARG A 613 34.04 -4.85 -49.41
CA ARG A 613 34.71 -6.09 -49.89
C ARG A 613 33.71 -7.02 -50.59
N LEU A 614 32.52 -7.24 -50.01
CA LEU A 614 31.49 -8.08 -50.62
C LEU A 614 31.04 -7.53 -51.99
N LEU A 615 30.88 -6.22 -52.12
CA LEU A 615 30.52 -5.56 -53.38
C LEU A 615 31.60 -5.69 -54.43
N VAL A 616 32.86 -5.60 -54.04
CA VAL A 616 34.01 -5.82 -54.98
C VAL A 616 34.06 -7.28 -55.44
N GLN A 617 33.84 -8.25 -54.55
CA GLN A 617 33.79 -9.67 -54.87
C GLN A 617 32.65 -9.99 -55.87
N ALA A 618 31.45 -9.45 -55.59
CA ALA A 618 30.30 -9.61 -56.48
C ALA A 618 30.54 -9.07 -57.86
N LYS A 619 31.22 -7.92 -58.03
CA LYS A 619 31.59 -7.34 -59.34
C LYS A 619 32.60 -8.17 -60.10
N LYS A 620 33.46 -8.96 -59.45
CA LYS A 620 34.47 -9.82 -60.08
C LYS A 620 33.95 -11.18 -60.57
N GLY A 621 32.64 -11.37 -60.68
CA GLY A 621 32.02 -12.63 -61.11
C GLY A 621 32.02 -13.72 -60.03
N GLY A 622 32.09 -13.31 -58.75
CA GLY A 622 31.98 -14.20 -57.60
C GLY A 622 30.60 -14.88 -57.53
N LYS A 623 30.56 -16.08 -56.94
CA LYS A 623 29.32 -16.82 -56.65
C LYS A 623 28.30 -15.94 -55.89
N PRO A 624 27.00 -16.19 -56.06
CA PRO A 624 25.99 -15.57 -55.23
C PRO A 624 26.43 -15.64 -53.76
N LEU A 625 26.14 -14.60 -52.97
CA LEU A 625 26.42 -14.57 -51.52
C LEU A 625 25.82 -15.83 -50.87
N ALA A 626 26.64 -16.86 -50.71
CA ALA A 626 26.34 -18.04 -49.93
C ALA A 626 27.49 -18.22 -48.93
N ALA A 627 27.18 -18.56 -47.72
CA ALA A 627 28.06 -18.62 -46.56
C ALA A 627 29.54 -18.96 -46.89
N SER A 628 30.43 -17.99 -46.74
CA SER A 628 31.83 -18.22 -46.48
C SER A 628 32.23 -17.41 -45.24
N ASP A 629 32.43 -18.08 -44.13
CA ASP A 629 32.90 -17.47 -42.85
C ASP A 629 34.28 -16.79 -43.00
N GLU A 630 35.02 -17.06 -44.06
CA GLU A 630 36.38 -16.53 -44.28
C GLU A 630 36.44 -15.05 -44.71
N ALA A 631 35.35 -14.49 -45.28
CA ALA A 631 35.37 -13.11 -45.76
C ALA A 631 35.14 -12.04 -44.68
N LEU A 632 34.71 -12.42 -43.46
CA LEU A 632 34.29 -11.50 -42.39
C LEU A 632 35.34 -11.35 -41.27
N THR A 633 36.35 -12.22 -41.20
CA THR A 633 37.36 -12.26 -40.13
C THR A 633 38.73 -11.69 -40.47
N ALA A 634 38.93 -11.14 -41.66
CA ALA A 634 40.23 -10.55 -42.09
C ALA A 634 40.19 -9.01 -42.12
#